data_79c10218a5e2970064999e8c3f439347
#
_entry.id   79c10218a5e2970064999e8c3f439347
#
_cell.length_a   1.000
_cell.length_b   1.000
_cell.length_c   1.000
_cell.angle_alpha   90.00
_cell.angle_beta   90.00
_cell.angle_gamma   90.00
#
_symmetry.space_group_name_H-M   'P 1'
#
loop_
_entity.id
_entity.type
_entity.pdbx_description
1 polymer ?
#
loop_
_entity_poly.entity_id
_entity_poly.type
_entity_poly.pdbx_seq_one_letter_code
_entity_poly.pdbx_strand_id
1 'polypeptide(L)'
;MRRAYPIQSEPSRLNRRARCIRPSKVGFHNFCKYVRTKWPNGRCDLKVALIGTHGVGKTTLVYEVCSLLKKAHHNVELVTEVARQSPFPVNAETTLSGQLWILHAQIAAELEASLRAPIVITDRAVLDNYCYLVNKFGRQPNLEAWLAWWMASYSLLIGVPPVEGAIPRDGFRSEDRAFQLRIHNLLIELLASPPFNNLPAHVIWLDAEDRTNWAYKIVSAAVPLIQGSTPTLLSNKAAC
;
A
#
# COMPACT_ATOMS: atom_id res chain seq x y z
N MET A 1 38.73 44.74 -18.17
CA MET A 1 39.20 43.69 -19.10
C MET A 1 38.48 42.38 -18.75
N ARG A 2 37.50 42.02 -19.55
CA ARG A 2 36.75 40.74 -19.39
C ARG A 2 37.23 39.83 -20.52
N ARG A 3 37.84 38.68 -20.17
CA ARG A 3 38.19 37.65 -21.15
C ARG A 3 36.98 36.73 -21.37
N ALA A 4 36.51 36.68 -22.62
CA ALA A 4 35.51 35.75 -23.07
C ALA A 4 36.21 34.45 -23.49
N TYR A 5 35.63 33.30 -23.10
CA TYR A 5 36.00 31.98 -23.60
C TYR A 5 35.08 31.58 -24.74
N PRO A 6 35.59 31.01 -25.85
CA PRO A 6 34.76 30.59 -26.97
C PRO A 6 34.12 29.23 -26.68
N ILE A 7 32.82 29.13 -26.96
CA ILE A 7 32.05 27.89 -26.97
C ILE A 7 32.32 27.20 -28.34
N GLN A 8 32.97 26.06 -28.29
CA GLN A 8 33.06 25.17 -29.45
C GLN A 8 31.87 24.22 -29.45
N SER A 9 31.08 24.28 -30.52
CA SER A 9 30.01 23.37 -30.85
C SER A 9 30.52 22.23 -31.73
N GLU A 10 30.46 21.00 -31.26
CA GLU A 10 30.46 19.82 -32.11
C GLU A 10 29.24 18.93 -31.85
N PRO A 11 28.52 18.47 -32.89
CA PRO A 11 27.43 17.52 -32.73
C PRO A 11 27.96 16.11 -32.97
N SER A 12 28.21 15.34 -31.93
CA SER A 12 28.46 13.91 -32.08
C SER A 12 27.16 13.10 -32.03
N ARG A 13 26.87 12.48 -33.16
CA ARG A 13 25.84 11.46 -33.36
C ARG A 13 26.04 10.31 -32.38
N LEU A 14 25.11 10.13 -31.48
CA LEU A 14 24.95 8.88 -30.72
C LEU A 14 23.53 8.34 -30.88
N ASN A 15 23.38 7.63 -32.00
CA ASN A 15 22.24 6.74 -32.26
C ASN A 15 22.43 5.48 -31.39
N ARG A 16 21.96 5.50 -30.16
CA ARG A 16 21.86 4.30 -29.33
C ARG A 16 20.39 3.93 -29.20
N ARG A 17 20.00 2.90 -29.93
CA ARG A 17 18.75 2.17 -29.74
C ARG A 17 18.69 1.74 -28.28
N ALA A 18 17.82 2.38 -27.49
CA ALA A 18 17.46 1.91 -26.17
C ALA A 18 16.80 0.54 -26.35
N ARG A 19 17.52 -0.54 -26.06
CA ARG A 19 16.93 -1.87 -25.92
C ARG A 19 16.07 -1.83 -24.67
N CYS A 20 14.78 -1.95 -24.86
CA CYS A 20 13.83 -2.19 -23.77
C CYS A 20 14.22 -3.52 -23.10
N ILE A 21 14.88 -3.45 -21.95
CA ILE A 21 15.19 -4.63 -21.13
C ILE A 21 13.88 -5.04 -20.49
N ARG A 22 13.24 -6.08 -21.02
CA ARG A 22 12.12 -6.74 -20.34
C ARG A 22 12.68 -7.40 -19.08
N PRO A 23 12.17 -7.07 -17.86
CA PRO A 23 12.60 -7.77 -16.65
C PRO A 23 12.22 -9.26 -16.79
N SER A 24 13.21 -10.14 -16.65
CA SER A 24 12.99 -11.58 -16.69
C SER A 24 12.16 -12.00 -15.47
N LYS A 25 11.16 -12.88 -15.65
CA LYS A 25 10.29 -13.41 -14.59
C LYS A 25 11.08 -14.06 -13.43
N VAL A 26 12.30 -14.50 -13.67
CA VAL A 26 13.21 -15.13 -12.69
C VAL A 26 13.74 -14.14 -11.64
N GLY A 27 13.94 -12.86 -12.00
CA GLY A 27 14.44 -11.82 -11.07
C GLY A 27 13.43 -11.45 -9.99
N PHE A 28 12.15 -11.44 -10.32
CA PHE A 28 11.09 -11.01 -9.41
C PHE A 28 10.82 -12.04 -8.30
N HIS A 29 10.84 -13.33 -8.60
CA HIS A 29 10.58 -14.39 -7.63
C HIS A 29 11.73 -14.55 -6.61
N ASN A 30 12.98 -14.45 -7.04
CA ASN A 30 14.14 -14.47 -6.16
C ASN A 30 14.23 -13.21 -5.30
N PHE A 31 13.72 -12.09 -5.78
CA PHE A 31 13.70 -10.83 -5.05
C PHE A 31 12.64 -10.81 -3.95
N CYS A 32 11.46 -11.37 -4.16
CA CYS A 32 10.46 -11.57 -3.10
C CYS A 32 10.98 -12.43 -1.94
N LYS A 33 11.75 -13.50 -2.23
CA LYS A 33 12.48 -14.25 -1.22
C LYS A 33 13.52 -13.38 -0.50
N TYR A 34 14.24 -12.54 -1.24
CA TYR A 34 15.27 -11.67 -0.66
C TYR A 34 14.69 -10.61 0.28
N VAL A 35 13.56 -9.98 -0.05
CA VAL A 35 12.87 -9.02 0.82
C VAL A 35 12.31 -9.70 2.08
N ARG A 36 11.75 -10.92 1.95
CA ARG A 36 11.26 -11.69 3.11
C ARG A 36 12.37 -12.28 4.00
N THR A 37 13.53 -12.66 3.42
CA THR A 37 14.58 -13.35 4.16
C THR A 37 15.75 -12.48 4.59
N LYS A 38 15.86 -11.24 4.05
CA LYS A 38 16.98 -10.33 4.31
C LYS A 38 16.54 -8.91 4.63
N TRP A 39 15.40 -8.75 5.31
CA TRP A 39 15.16 -7.49 5.99
C TRP A 39 16.29 -7.28 7.01
N PRO A 40 17.05 -6.18 6.94
CA PRO A 40 18.15 -5.97 7.86
C PRO A 40 17.59 -5.94 9.28
N ASN A 41 17.95 -6.95 10.08
CA ASN A 41 17.58 -7.22 11.46
C ASN A 41 16.34 -8.09 11.75
N GLY A 42 15.70 -8.73 10.77
CA GLY A 42 14.88 -9.95 10.95
C GLY A 42 13.74 -9.90 11.97
N ARG A 43 13.08 -8.76 12.21
CA ARG A 43 12.05 -8.66 13.25
C ARG A 43 10.62 -8.66 12.72
N CYS A 44 10.36 -8.28 11.45
CA CYS A 44 8.99 -8.28 10.93
C CYS A 44 8.71 -9.58 10.16
N ASP A 45 7.95 -10.46 10.79
CA ASP A 45 7.53 -11.75 10.21
C ASP A 45 6.22 -11.61 9.42
N LEU A 46 5.37 -10.66 9.81
CA LEU A 46 4.05 -10.44 9.24
C LEU A 46 3.75 -8.94 9.08
N LYS A 47 3.48 -8.51 7.85
CA LYS A 47 2.94 -7.18 7.56
C LYS A 47 1.57 -7.29 6.92
N VAL A 48 0.56 -6.72 7.59
CA VAL A 48 -0.85 -6.70 7.14
C VAL A 48 -1.26 -5.26 6.89
N ALA A 49 -1.75 -4.96 5.70
CA ALA A 49 -2.28 -3.65 5.38
C ALA A 49 -3.80 -3.70 5.13
N LEU A 50 -4.54 -2.77 5.73
CA LEU A 50 -5.93 -2.55 5.42
C LEU A 50 -6.02 -1.55 4.27
N ILE A 51 -6.52 -2.02 3.12
CA ILE A 51 -6.66 -1.24 1.90
C ILE A 51 -8.12 -0.87 1.64
N GLY A 52 -8.34 0.25 0.98
CA GLY A 52 -9.69 0.75 0.65
C GLY A 52 -9.77 2.26 0.70
N THR A 53 -10.84 2.81 0.17
CA THR A 53 -11.08 4.25 0.11
C THR A 53 -11.22 4.87 1.51
N HIS A 54 -11.29 6.21 1.58
CA HIS A 54 -11.51 6.93 2.85
C HIS A 54 -12.92 6.70 3.40
N GLY A 55 -13.09 6.89 4.71
CA GLY A 55 -14.41 6.86 5.37
C GLY A 55 -15.04 5.48 5.56
N VAL A 56 -14.33 4.38 5.26
CA VAL A 56 -14.86 3.00 5.37
C VAL A 56 -14.60 2.33 6.73
N GLY A 57 -13.99 3.04 7.67
CA GLY A 57 -13.75 2.53 9.04
C GLY A 57 -12.42 1.79 9.23
N LYS A 58 -11.47 1.88 8.30
CA LYS A 58 -10.15 1.22 8.42
C LYS A 58 -9.44 1.55 9.72
N THR A 59 -9.38 2.83 10.08
CA THR A 59 -8.71 3.29 11.31
C THR A 59 -9.25 2.61 12.55
N THR A 60 -10.58 2.54 12.72
CA THR A 60 -11.19 1.81 13.84
C THR A 60 -10.80 0.33 13.81
N LEU A 61 -10.90 -0.28 12.62
CA LEU A 61 -10.64 -1.70 12.42
C LEU A 61 -9.18 -2.08 12.73
N VAL A 62 -8.18 -1.25 12.37
CA VAL A 62 -6.78 -1.54 12.72
C VAL A 62 -6.56 -1.53 14.23
N TYR A 63 -7.20 -0.62 14.97
CA TYR A 63 -7.13 -0.62 16.43
C TYR A 63 -7.78 -1.87 17.05
N GLU A 64 -8.93 -2.31 16.54
CA GLU A 64 -9.59 -3.54 16.97
C GLU A 64 -8.70 -4.76 16.73
N VAL A 65 -8.14 -4.89 15.52
CA VAL A 65 -7.21 -5.98 15.17
C VAL A 65 -5.98 -5.98 16.08
N CYS A 66 -5.34 -4.82 16.27
CA CYS A 66 -4.20 -4.70 17.18
C CYS A 66 -4.56 -5.07 18.62
N SER A 67 -5.75 -4.66 19.10
CA SER A 67 -6.24 -5.02 20.43
C SER A 67 -6.41 -6.54 20.59
N LEU A 68 -7.02 -7.21 19.59
CA LEU A 68 -7.19 -8.66 19.61
C LEU A 68 -5.85 -9.40 19.58
N LEU A 69 -4.91 -8.97 18.75
CA LEU A 69 -3.56 -9.55 18.67
C LEU A 69 -2.80 -9.36 20.00
N LYS A 70 -2.89 -8.18 20.62
CA LYS A 70 -2.26 -7.94 21.93
C LYS A 70 -2.89 -8.77 23.04
N LYS A 71 -4.21 -8.96 23.07
CA LYS A 71 -4.90 -9.86 24.00
C LYS A 71 -4.48 -11.32 23.82
N ALA A 72 -4.12 -11.71 22.61
CA ALA A 72 -3.53 -13.01 22.28
C ALA A 72 -2.01 -13.08 22.53
N HIS A 73 -1.44 -12.09 23.25
CA HIS A 73 -0.03 -11.98 23.62
C HIS A 73 0.94 -11.84 22.45
N HIS A 74 0.48 -11.39 21.28
CA HIS A 74 1.35 -11.07 20.17
C HIS A 74 1.95 -9.65 20.32
N ASN A 75 3.24 -9.51 20.00
CA ASN A 75 3.86 -8.20 19.89
C ASN A 75 3.54 -7.60 18.50
N VAL A 76 2.77 -6.52 18.48
CA VAL A 76 2.27 -5.85 17.28
C VAL A 76 2.49 -4.36 17.34
N GLU A 77 2.93 -3.77 16.23
CA GLU A 77 3.02 -2.33 15.99
C GLU A 77 1.96 -1.90 14.98
N LEU A 78 1.44 -0.69 15.17
CA LEU A 78 0.47 -0.05 14.29
C LEU A 78 1.10 1.12 13.55
N VAL A 79 0.99 1.11 12.24
CA VAL A 79 1.27 2.29 11.39
C VAL A 79 -0.06 2.97 11.09
N THR A 80 -0.26 4.16 11.66
CA THR A 80 -1.46 4.97 11.46
C THR A 80 -1.45 5.70 10.11
N GLU A 81 -2.58 6.26 9.69
CA GLU A 81 -2.73 7.02 8.44
C GLU A 81 -1.77 8.23 8.39
N VAL A 82 -0.66 8.11 7.65
CA VAL A 82 0.40 9.13 7.58
C VAL A 82 -0.05 10.41 6.86
N ALA A 83 -1.06 10.33 6.00
CA ALA A 83 -1.61 11.49 5.30
C ALA A 83 -2.09 12.58 6.27
N ARG A 84 -2.50 12.20 7.49
CA ARG A 84 -2.90 13.16 8.55
C ARG A 84 -1.75 14.00 9.10
N GLN A 85 -0.52 13.55 8.90
CA GLN A 85 0.69 14.26 9.33
C GLN A 85 1.32 15.07 8.18
N SER A 86 0.69 15.08 7.00
CA SER A 86 1.22 15.77 5.82
C SER A 86 1.34 17.28 6.06
N PRO A 87 2.52 17.87 5.84
CA PRO A 87 2.66 19.32 5.84
C PRO A 87 2.11 19.98 4.57
N PHE A 88 1.66 19.17 3.60
CA PHE A 88 1.09 19.62 2.33
C PHE A 88 -0.43 19.50 2.34
N PRO A 89 -1.12 20.26 1.50
CA PRO A 89 -2.56 20.10 1.29
C PRO A 89 -2.90 18.68 0.84
N VAL A 90 -4.06 18.18 1.31
CA VAL A 90 -4.58 16.84 0.99
C VAL A 90 -5.90 16.94 0.22
N ASN A 91 -6.48 15.81 -0.17
CA ASN A 91 -7.74 15.72 -0.92
C ASN A 91 -7.69 16.48 -2.26
N ALA A 92 -8.67 17.34 -2.54
CA ALA A 92 -8.79 18.06 -3.81
C ALA A 92 -7.62 19.03 -4.07
N GLU A 93 -7.05 19.62 -3.03
CA GLU A 93 -5.95 20.57 -3.10
C GLU A 93 -4.55 19.92 -3.10
N THR A 94 -4.49 18.59 -3.05
CA THR A 94 -3.22 17.89 -2.99
C THR A 94 -2.28 18.27 -4.15
N THR A 95 -1.00 18.26 -3.89
CA THR A 95 0.07 18.48 -4.87
C THR A 95 0.83 17.21 -5.16
N LEU A 96 1.55 17.13 -6.27
CA LEU A 96 2.43 15.99 -6.55
C LEU A 96 3.46 15.80 -5.44
N SER A 97 4.08 16.89 -4.97
CA SER A 97 5.03 16.85 -3.85
C SER A 97 4.40 16.31 -2.57
N GLY A 98 3.15 16.70 -2.28
CA GLY A 98 2.40 16.19 -1.13
C GLY A 98 2.14 14.70 -1.24
N GLN A 99 1.72 14.21 -2.40
CA GLN A 99 1.49 12.78 -2.62
C GLN A 99 2.79 11.96 -2.54
N LEU A 100 3.89 12.46 -3.09
CA LEU A 100 5.21 11.83 -2.97
C LEU A 100 5.65 11.80 -1.50
N TRP A 101 5.45 12.89 -0.75
CA TRP A 101 5.76 12.93 0.68
C TRP A 101 4.98 11.84 1.45
N ILE A 102 3.67 11.71 1.21
CA ILE A 102 2.81 10.70 1.86
C ILE A 102 3.32 9.28 1.56
N LEU A 103 3.65 8.99 0.29
CA LEU A 103 4.18 7.67 -0.09
C LEU A 103 5.48 7.33 0.64
N HIS A 104 6.44 8.28 0.71
CA HIS A 104 7.71 8.05 1.40
C HIS A 104 7.55 7.98 2.91
N ALA A 105 6.69 8.81 3.51
CA ALA A 105 6.37 8.78 4.93
C ALA A 105 5.72 7.44 5.34
N GLN A 106 4.83 6.89 4.51
CA GLN A 106 4.25 5.56 4.74
C GLN A 106 5.35 4.49 4.83
N ILE A 107 6.26 4.49 3.87
CA ILE A 107 7.37 3.53 3.85
C ILE A 107 8.28 3.70 5.06
N ALA A 108 8.65 4.92 5.41
CA ALA A 108 9.48 5.20 6.57
C ALA A 108 8.82 4.70 7.86
N ALA A 109 7.53 4.98 8.06
CA ALA A 109 6.78 4.53 9.22
C ALA A 109 6.68 2.99 9.30
N GLU A 110 6.49 2.32 8.16
CA GLU A 110 6.47 0.85 8.08
C GLU A 110 7.84 0.23 8.40
N LEU A 111 8.94 0.87 7.94
CA LEU A 111 10.30 0.47 8.29
C LEU A 111 10.55 0.56 9.79
N GLU A 112 10.22 1.69 10.39
CA GLU A 112 10.37 1.91 11.83
C GLU A 112 9.55 0.92 12.66
N ALA A 113 8.28 0.68 12.28
CA ALA A 113 7.42 -0.30 12.95
C ALA A 113 8.01 -1.71 12.88
N SER A 114 8.59 -2.08 11.74
CA SER A 114 9.23 -3.39 11.51
C SER A 114 10.46 -3.62 12.40
N LEU A 115 11.09 -2.56 12.90
CA LEU A 115 12.19 -2.69 13.87
C LEU A 115 11.70 -2.94 15.30
N ARG A 116 10.45 -2.54 15.60
CA ARG A 116 9.87 -2.59 16.96
C ARG A 116 9.10 -3.87 17.24
N ALA A 117 8.46 -4.46 16.22
CA ALA A 117 7.64 -5.65 16.40
C ALA A 117 7.71 -6.63 15.23
N PRO A 118 7.51 -7.96 15.48
CA PRO A 118 7.43 -8.97 14.42
C PRO A 118 6.13 -8.86 13.61
N ILE A 119 5.08 -8.22 14.14
CA ILE A 119 3.81 -8.03 13.44
C ILE A 119 3.58 -6.54 13.27
N VAL A 120 3.33 -6.12 12.01
CA VAL A 120 3.00 -4.75 11.66
C VAL A 120 1.62 -4.71 11.01
N ILE A 121 0.72 -3.94 11.59
CA ILE A 121 -0.60 -3.64 11.01
C ILE A 121 -0.56 -2.19 10.49
N THR A 122 -0.99 -1.97 9.25
CA THR A 122 -0.96 -0.62 8.67
C THR A 122 -2.35 -0.13 8.28
N ASP A 123 -2.69 1.10 8.69
CA ASP A 123 -3.87 1.82 8.21
C ASP A 123 -3.56 2.44 6.86
N ARG A 124 -3.72 1.71 5.79
CA ARG A 124 -3.38 1.87 4.37
C ARG A 124 -2.10 1.12 3.97
N ALA A 125 -2.06 0.75 2.70
CA ALA A 125 -0.85 0.38 1.97
C ALA A 125 -0.35 1.58 1.15
N VAL A 126 0.85 1.48 0.61
CA VAL A 126 1.36 2.49 -0.34
C VAL A 126 0.49 2.61 -1.59
N LEU A 127 -0.19 1.52 -1.99
CA LEU A 127 -1.10 1.52 -3.14
C LEU A 127 -2.33 2.39 -2.91
N ASP A 128 -2.88 2.42 -1.68
CA ASP A 128 -3.98 3.33 -1.32
C ASP A 128 -3.58 4.80 -1.54
N ASN A 129 -2.40 5.17 -1.06
CA ASN A 129 -1.88 6.53 -1.22
C ASN A 129 -1.61 6.83 -2.69
N TYR A 130 -1.13 5.85 -3.46
CA TYR A 130 -0.90 5.98 -4.89
C TYR A 130 -2.21 6.21 -5.68
N CYS A 131 -3.35 5.64 -5.25
CA CYS A 131 -4.66 5.90 -5.86
C CYS A 131 -4.99 7.40 -5.90
N TYR A 132 -4.70 8.14 -4.82
CA TYR A 132 -4.94 9.58 -4.78
C TYR A 132 -4.00 10.35 -5.73
N LEU A 133 -2.75 9.91 -5.86
CA LEU A 133 -1.81 10.46 -6.84
C LEU A 133 -2.34 10.22 -8.27
N VAL A 134 -2.70 8.97 -8.59
CA VAL A 134 -3.19 8.60 -9.93
C VAL A 134 -4.49 9.34 -10.28
N ASN A 135 -5.41 9.47 -9.33
CA ASN A 135 -6.67 10.19 -9.56
C ASN A 135 -6.46 11.64 -10.01
N LYS A 136 -5.38 12.30 -9.56
CA LYS A 136 -5.14 13.72 -9.90
C LYS A 136 -4.09 13.91 -11.00
N PHE A 137 -3.06 13.07 -11.04
CA PHE A 137 -1.87 13.26 -11.89
C PHE A 137 -1.65 12.13 -12.91
N GLY A 138 -2.53 11.12 -12.93
CA GLY A 138 -2.39 9.95 -13.77
C GLY A 138 -1.32 8.97 -13.27
N ARG A 139 -1.23 7.84 -13.95
CA ARG A 139 -0.28 6.77 -13.64
C ARG A 139 1.17 7.21 -13.89
N GLN A 140 2.08 6.76 -13.03
CA GLN A 140 3.50 7.09 -13.05
C GLN A 140 4.33 5.80 -13.17
N PRO A 141 4.66 5.33 -14.40
CA PRO A 141 5.27 4.01 -14.61
C PRO A 141 6.56 3.77 -13.83
N ASN A 142 7.40 4.81 -13.70
CA ASN A 142 8.66 4.69 -12.94
C ASN A 142 8.41 4.49 -11.44
N LEU A 143 7.38 5.15 -10.91
CA LEU A 143 6.98 5.02 -9.50
C LEU A 143 6.28 3.68 -9.26
N GLU A 144 5.47 3.22 -10.21
CA GLU A 144 4.74 1.94 -10.11
C GLU A 144 5.66 0.74 -9.97
N ALA A 145 6.77 0.69 -10.70
CA ALA A 145 7.74 -0.38 -10.58
C ALA A 145 8.31 -0.47 -9.15
N TRP A 146 8.61 0.68 -8.56
CA TRP A 146 9.11 0.78 -7.19
C TRP A 146 8.01 0.45 -6.15
N LEU A 147 6.79 0.95 -6.35
CA LEU A 147 5.66 0.63 -5.48
C LEU A 147 5.30 -0.86 -5.51
N ALA A 148 5.29 -1.49 -6.69
CA ALA A 148 5.05 -2.93 -6.81
C ALA A 148 6.12 -3.74 -6.08
N TRP A 149 7.37 -3.31 -6.13
CA TRP A 149 8.45 -3.88 -5.31
C TRP A 149 8.14 -3.75 -3.81
N TRP A 150 7.72 -2.56 -3.33
CA TRP A 150 7.37 -2.37 -1.93
C TRP A 150 6.14 -3.20 -1.54
N MET A 151 5.11 -3.24 -2.40
CA MET A 151 3.89 -4.04 -2.19
C MET A 151 4.19 -5.53 -1.95
N ALA A 152 5.26 -6.07 -2.50
CA ALA A 152 5.70 -7.44 -2.25
C ALA A 152 6.13 -7.70 -0.78
N SER A 153 6.33 -6.67 0.01
CA SER A 153 6.65 -6.78 1.44
C SER A 153 5.43 -7.05 2.33
N TYR A 154 4.21 -6.79 1.86
CA TYR A 154 3.02 -7.17 2.60
C TYR A 154 2.76 -8.67 2.51
N SER A 155 2.42 -9.27 3.64
CA SER A 155 2.01 -10.67 3.70
C SER A 155 0.52 -10.83 3.39
N LEU A 156 -0.28 -9.84 3.79
CA LEU A 156 -1.73 -9.84 3.65
C LEU A 156 -2.24 -8.43 3.37
N LEU A 157 -3.13 -8.31 2.39
CA LEU A 157 -3.87 -7.10 2.06
C LEU A 157 -5.34 -7.33 2.36
N ILE A 158 -5.93 -6.52 3.22
CA ILE A 158 -7.34 -6.61 3.60
C ILE A 158 -8.11 -5.49 2.92
N GLY A 159 -8.90 -5.83 1.93
CA GLY A 159 -9.78 -4.91 1.23
C GLY A 159 -11.01 -4.58 2.08
N VAL A 160 -11.18 -3.32 2.46
CA VAL A 160 -12.33 -2.83 3.22
C VAL A 160 -13.28 -2.14 2.26
N PRO A 161 -14.48 -2.72 2.00
CA PRO A 161 -15.42 -2.18 1.03
C PRO A 161 -16.04 -0.86 1.53
N PRO A 162 -16.49 0.02 0.61
CA PRO A 162 -17.36 1.11 0.97
C PRO A 162 -18.73 0.55 1.40
N VAL A 163 -19.20 0.99 2.57
CA VAL A 163 -20.54 0.64 3.06
C VAL A 163 -21.54 1.74 2.71
N GLU A 164 -22.83 1.40 2.64
CA GLU A 164 -23.88 2.38 2.46
C GLU A 164 -23.99 3.31 3.68
N GLY A 165 -24.36 4.55 3.44
CA GLY A 165 -24.53 5.57 4.47
C GLY A 165 -23.64 6.79 4.29
N ALA A 166 -23.79 7.74 5.20
CA ALA A 166 -23.01 8.97 5.19
C ALA A 166 -21.56 8.71 5.60
N ILE A 167 -20.62 9.37 4.93
CA ILE A 167 -19.22 9.39 5.34
C ILE A 167 -19.12 10.20 6.65
N PRO A 168 -18.57 9.63 7.73
CA PRO A 168 -18.42 10.38 8.98
C PRO A 168 -17.58 11.65 8.78
N ARG A 169 -18.08 12.77 9.31
CA ARG A 169 -17.37 14.05 9.29
C ARG A 169 -16.23 14.03 10.29
N ASP A 170 -15.00 14.14 9.80
CA ASP A 170 -13.81 14.22 10.66
C ASP A 170 -12.98 15.49 10.38
N GLY A 171 -13.49 16.37 9.51
CA GLY A 171 -12.84 17.64 9.13
C GLY A 171 -11.58 17.48 8.26
N PHE A 172 -11.16 16.24 7.97
CA PHE A 172 -9.97 15.93 7.19
C PHE A 172 -10.31 15.27 5.85
N ARG A 173 -11.30 14.39 5.82
CA ARG A 173 -11.67 13.58 4.66
C ARG A 173 -12.72 14.28 3.81
N SER A 174 -12.68 14.01 2.50
CA SER A 174 -13.78 14.43 1.61
C SER A 174 -15.07 13.69 1.98
N GLU A 175 -16.18 14.42 2.04
CA GLU A 175 -17.53 13.87 2.21
C GLU A 175 -18.17 13.47 0.86
N ASP A 176 -17.48 13.70 -0.25
CA ASP A 176 -17.96 13.38 -1.59
C ASP A 176 -17.97 11.88 -1.83
N ARG A 177 -19.15 11.30 -1.87
CA ARG A 177 -19.38 9.88 -2.15
C ARG A 177 -18.90 9.47 -3.54
N ALA A 178 -19.05 10.33 -4.54
CA ALA A 178 -18.58 10.03 -5.89
C ALA A 178 -17.05 9.96 -5.93
N PHE A 179 -16.37 10.84 -5.19
CA PHE A 179 -14.92 10.78 -5.02
C PHE A 179 -14.50 9.49 -4.29
N GLN A 180 -15.20 9.12 -3.22
CA GLN A 180 -14.95 7.89 -2.48
C GLN A 180 -15.01 6.65 -3.39
N LEU A 181 -16.06 6.55 -4.23
CA LEU A 181 -16.25 5.44 -5.16
C LEU A 181 -15.21 5.45 -6.28
N ARG A 182 -14.83 6.63 -6.80
CA ARG A 182 -13.73 6.72 -7.78
C ARG A 182 -12.43 6.16 -7.25
N ILE A 183 -12.04 6.52 -6.02
CA ILE A 183 -10.82 5.98 -5.38
C ILE A 183 -10.94 4.47 -5.14
N HIS A 184 -12.11 3.98 -4.74
CA HIS A 184 -12.35 2.54 -4.57
C HIS A 184 -12.17 1.77 -5.88
N ASN A 185 -12.83 2.21 -6.96
CA ASN A 185 -12.76 1.59 -8.27
C ASN A 185 -11.33 1.63 -8.82
N LEU A 186 -10.63 2.75 -8.65
CA LEU A 186 -9.23 2.89 -9.05
C LEU A 186 -8.30 1.91 -8.30
N LEU A 187 -8.53 1.68 -7.01
CA LEU A 187 -7.78 0.68 -6.25
C LEU A 187 -7.99 -0.73 -6.83
N ILE A 188 -9.23 -1.10 -7.15
CA ILE A 188 -9.54 -2.39 -7.77
C ILE A 188 -8.88 -2.51 -9.15
N GLU A 189 -8.96 -1.47 -9.98
CA GLU A 189 -8.33 -1.42 -11.30
C GLU A 189 -6.82 -1.58 -11.21
N LEU A 190 -6.16 -0.87 -10.31
CA LEU A 190 -4.71 -0.98 -10.10
C LEU A 190 -4.31 -2.37 -9.65
N LEU A 191 -5.02 -2.97 -8.70
CA LEU A 191 -4.76 -4.35 -8.25
C LEU A 191 -4.95 -5.38 -9.38
N ALA A 192 -5.85 -5.13 -10.33
CA ALA A 192 -6.10 -6.00 -11.49
C ALA A 192 -5.14 -5.76 -12.67
N SER A 193 -4.35 -4.69 -12.65
CA SER A 193 -3.49 -4.28 -13.76
C SER A 193 -1.99 -4.38 -13.44
N PRO A 194 -1.12 -4.60 -14.45
CA PRO A 194 0.32 -4.52 -14.25
C PRO A 194 0.76 -3.13 -13.75
N PRO A 195 1.75 -3.06 -12.86
CA PRO A 195 2.56 -4.17 -12.34
C PRO A 195 1.99 -4.82 -11.07
N PHE A 196 0.78 -4.44 -10.60
CA PHE A 196 0.25 -4.84 -9.29
C PHE A 196 -0.56 -6.15 -9.32
N ASN A 197 -0.94 -6.67 -10.50
CA ASN A 197 -1.77 -7.87 -10.64
C ASN A 197 -1.06 -9.20 -10.32
N ASN A 198 0.23 -9.18 -10.00
CA ASN A 198 1.03 -10.36 -9.65
C ASN A 198 1.70 -10.21 -8.28
N LEU A 199 1.05 -9.54 -7.35
CA LEU A 199 1.57 -9.39 -5.99
C LEU A 199 1.61 -10.75 -5.27
N PRO A 200 2.68 -11.04 -4.49
CA PRO A 200 2.75 -12.25 -3.68
C PRO A 200 1.85 -12.21 -2.44
N ALA A 201 1.32 -11.03 -2.09
CA ALA A 201 0.41 -10.85 -0.97
C ALA A 201 -0.97 -11.47 -1.28
N HIS A 202 -1.54 -12.12 -0.27
CA HIS A 202 -2.94 -12.53 -0.36
C HIS A 202 -3.86 -11.33 -0.19
N VAL A 203 -4.77 -11.11 -1.14
CA VAL A 203 -5.80 -10.07 -1.04
C VAL A 203 -7.10 -10.70 -0.58
N ILE A 204 -7.62 -10.27 0.57
CA ILE A 204 -8.90 -10.71 1.12
C ILE A 204 -9.82 -9.50 1.18
N TRP A 205 -10.94 -9.54 0.46
CA TRP A 205 -11.99 -8.53 0.58
C TRP A 205 -12.96 -8.90 1.69
N LEU A 206 -13.23 -7.95 2.56
CA LEU A 206 -14.23 -8.11 3.62
C LEU A 206 -15.63 -7.98 3.03
N ASP A 207 -16.57 -8.72 3.59
CA ASP A 207 -17.98 -8.62 3.24
C ASP A 207 -18.62 -7.43 3.96
N ALA A 208 -19.27 -6.54 3.23
CA ALA A 208 -19.90 -5.35 3.78
C ALA A 208 -21.02 -5.68 4.79
N GLU A 209 -21.70 -6.82 4.62
CA GLU A 209 -22.80 -7.26 5.48
C GLU A 209 -22.33 -7.84 6.82
N ASP A 210 -21.09 -8.33 6.89
CA ASP A 210 -20.53 -8.98 8.10
C ASP A 210 -19.53 -8.08 8.86
N ARG A 211 -19.84 -6.81 8.98
CA ARG A 211 -18.96 -5.81 9.55
C ARG A 211 -18.55 -6.08 11.00
N THR A 212 -19.44 -6.66 11.79
CA THR A 212 -19.19 -6.98 13.20
C THR A 212 -18.08 -8.01 13.41
N ASN A 213 -17.83 -8.86 12.42
CA ASN A 213 -16.83 -9.93 12.46
C ASN A 213 -15.51 -9.59 11.75
N TRP A 214 -15.39 -8.41 11.17
CA TRP A 214 -14.22 -8.04 10.36
C TRP A 214 -12.90 -8.21 11.12
N ALA A 215 -12.81 -7.71 12.35
CA ALA A 215 -11.58 -7.81 13.13
C ALA A 215 -11.19 -9.28 13.41
N TYR A 216 -12.17 -10.11 13.77
CA TYR A 216 -11.93 -11.55 13.97
C TYR A 216 -11.51 -12.27 12.70
N LYS A 217 -12.13 -11.97 11.55
CA LYS A 217 -11.74 -12.53 10.26
C LYS A 217 -10.29 -12.19 9.90
N ILE A 218 -9.87 -10.94 10.13
CA ILE A 218 -8.50 -10.51 9.88
C ILE A 218 -7.52 -11.25 10.78
N VAL A 219 -7.80 -11.33 12.08
CA VAL A 219 -6.94 -12.05 13.04
C VAL A 219 -6.85 -13.53 12.68
N SER A 220 -7.98 -14.16 12.32
CA SER A 220 -8.02 -15.57 11.91
C SER A 220 -7.20 -15.83 10.63
N ALA A 221 -7.13 -14.87 9.70
CA ALA A 221 -6.30 -14.96 8.51
C ALA A 221 -4.82 -14.69 8.79
N ALA A 222 -4.51 -13.84 9.78
CA ALA A 222 -3.16 -13.43 10.13
C ALA A 222 -2.42 -14.46 11.00
N VAL A 223 -3.10 -15.08 11.98
CA VAL A 223 -2.48 -15.99 12.95
C VAL A 223 -1.77 -17.19 12.32
N PRO A 224 -2.32 -17.90 11.31
CA PRO A 224 -1.61 -18.98 10.64
C PRO A 224 -0.29 -18.55 10.00
N LEU A 225 -0.24 -17.31 9.47
CA LEU A 225 0.99 -16.76 8.86
C LEU A 225 2.09 -16.50 9.90
N ILE A 226 1.73 -16.15 11.13
CA ILE A 226 2.67 -15.99 12.25
C ILE A 226 3.33 -17.32 12.60
N GLN A 227 2.55 -18.41 12.51
CA GLN A 227 2.99 -19.77 12.86
C GLN A 227 3.69 -20.48 11.70
N GLY A 228 3.93 -19.83 10.56
CA GLY A 228 4.56 -20.42 9.39
C GLY A 228 3.66 -21.39 8.61
N SER A 229 2.35 -21.41 8.89
CA SER A 229 1.35 -22.23 8.20
C SER A 229 0.74 -21.46 7.03
N THR A 230 0.38 -22.17 5.95
CA THR A 230 -0.35 -21.55 4.82
C THR A 230 -1.75 -21.17 5.29
N PRO A 231 -2.25 -19.94 5.02
CA PRO A 231 -3.61 -19.56 5.43
C PRO A 231 -4.62 -20.48 4.77
N THR A 232 -5.54 -21.03 5.55
CA THR A 232 -6.72 -21.69 5.02
C THR A 232 -7.59 -20.61 4.40
N LEU A 233 -7.64 -20.55 3.07
CA LEU A 233 -8.54 -19.65 2.35
C LEU A 233 -9.98 -19.99 2.78
N LEU A 234 -10.59 -19.11 3.55
CA LEU A 234 -12.03 -19.12 3.73
C LEU A 234 -12.62 -18.94 2.32
N SER A 235 -13.18 -20.03 1.77
CA SER A 235 -13.70 -20.07 0.43
C SER A 235 -14.85 -19.07 0.30
N ASN A 236 -14.55 -17.87 -0.22
CA ASN A 236 -15.58 -17.07 -0.84
C ASN A 236 -15.97 -17.80 -2.14
N LYS A 237 -17.01 -18.63 -2.08
CA LYS A 237 -17.78 -18.97 -3.27
C LYS A 237 -18.36 -17.64 -3.75
N ALA A 238 -17.70 -17.03 -4.73
CA ALA A 238 -18.31 -16.01 -5.55
C ALA A 238 -19.57 -16.63 -6.14
N ALA A 239 -20.71 -16.13 -5.74
CA ALA A 239 -21.94 -16.35 -6.49
C ALA A 239 -21.76 -15.62 -7.84
N CYS A 240 -21.97 -16.38 -8.91
CA CYS A 240 -22.15 -15.87 -10.27
C CYS A 240 -23.27 -14.84 -10.33
#